data_2223654faedb258d8a04b555514a96fe
#
_entry.id   2223654faedb258d8a04b555514a96fe
#
_cell.length_a   1.000
_cell.length_b   1.000
_cell.length_c   1.000
_cell.angle_alpha   90.00
_cell.angle_beta   90.00
_cell.angle_gamma   90.00
#
_symmetry.space_group_name_H-M   'P 1'
#
loop_
_entity.id
_entity.type
_entity.pdbx_description
1 polymer ?
#
loop_
_entity_poly.entity_id
_entity_poly.type
_entity_poly.pdbx_seq_one_letter_code
_entity_poly.pdbx_strand_id
1 'polypeptide(L)'
;MEEIVKFLKEAETYYLATVEGDQPRVRPFGTAHIFEGKLYIQTGKKKDVSKQLHANPKAELCAFKGGEWIRVAGELLEDDRIEARESMLDAYPALKKMYAADDGNTEVFYFKNGVATISSFTHEPKVINF
;
A
#
# COMPACT_ATOMS: atom_id res chain seq x y z
N MET A 1 4.55 -11.91 -5.05
CA MET A 1 4.65 -10.51 -4.57
C MET A 1 5.14 -9.56 -5.65
N GLU A 2 6.13 -9.94 -6.42
CA GLU A 2 6.63 -9.10 -7.53
C GLU A 2 5.55 -8.78 -8.54
N GLU A 3 4.67 -9.73 -8.84
CA GLU A 3 3.55 -9.53 -9.75
C GLU A 3 2.58 -8.47 -9.24
N ILE A 4 2.35 -8.44 -7.92
CA ILE A 4 1.49 -7.44 -7.28
C ILE A 4 2.08 -6.05 -7.44
N VAL A 5 3.37 -5.90 -7.11
CA VAL A 5 4.06 -4.60 -7.22
C VAL A 5 4.08 -4.12 -8.65
N LYS A 6 4.36 -5.02 -9.61
CA LYS A 6 4.36 -4.69 -11.03
C LYS A 6 3.00 -4.15 -11.47
N PHE A 7 1.92 -4.83 -11.07
CA PHE A 7 0.56 -4.39 -11.40
C PHE A 7 0.29 -2.99 -10.87
N LEU A 8 0.62 -2.74 -9.59
CA LEU A 8 0.37 -1.46 -8.95
C LEU A 8 1.19 -0.34 -9.58
N LYS A 9 2.44 -0.60 -9.93
CA LYS A 9 3.29 0.39 -10.59
C LYS A 9 2.80 0.72 -12.01
N GLU A 10 2.35 -0.27 -12.75
CA GLU A 10 1.82 -0.06 -14.10
C GLU A 10 0.48 0.66 -14.06
N ALA A 11 -0.34 0.41 -13.05
CA ALA A 11 -1.60 1.14 -12.85
C ALA A 11 -1.37 2.58 -12.38
N GLU A 12 -0.21 2.85 -11.77
CA GLU A 12 0.24 4.13 -11.24
C GLU A 12 -0.52 4.55 -9.99
N THR A 13 -1.84 4.56 -10.02
CA THR A 13 -2.68 4.92 -8.87
C THR A 13 -3.51 3.72 -8.45
N TYR A 14 -3.56 3.47 -7.17
CA TYR A 14 -4.52 2.55 -6.56
C TYR A 14 -5.30 3.28 -5.48
N TYR A 15 -6.42 2.70 -5.07
CA TYR A 15 -7.29 3.30 -4.06
C TYR A 15 -7.27 2.41 -2.83
N LEU A 16 -6.89 3.02 -1.71
CA LEU A 16 -6.76 2.30 -0.43
C LEU A 16 -7.96 2.58 0.43
N ALA A 17 -8.65 1.50 0.85
CA ALA A 17 -9.77 1.58 1.77
C ALA A 17 -9.33 1.20 3.18
N THR A 18 -9.76 2.00 4.15
CA THR A 18 -9.54 1.79 5.57
C THR A 18 -10.87 1.99 6.31
N VAL A 19 -10.85 1.82 7.62
CA VAL A 19 -12.06 1.95 8.45
C VAL A 19 -11.82 3.01 9.52
N GLU A 20 -12.80 3.91 9.66
CA GLU A 20 -12.85 4.88 10.75
C GLU A 20 -14.13 4.60 11.55
N GLY A 21 -13.98 3.90 12.69
CA GLY A 21 -15.14 3.37 13.38
C GLY A 21 -15.85 2.32 12.52
N ASP A 22 -17.07 2.58 12.13
CA ASP A 22 -17.83 1.75 11.20
C ASP A 22 -17.94 2.36 9.79
N GLN A 23 -17.23 3.47 9.54
CA GLN A 23 -17.29 4.16 8.26
C GLN A 23 -16.11 3.77 7.38
N PRO A 24 -16.35 3.18 6.20
CA PRO A 24 -15.28 2.97 5.21
C PRO A 24 -14.75 4.30 4.70
N ARG A 25 -13.43 4.38 4.54
CA ARG A 25 -12.76 5.55 3.95
C ARG A 25 -11.89 5.08 2.80
N VAL A 26 -11.81 5.87 1.73
CA VAL A 26 -11.00 5.53 0.56
C VAL A 26 -10.29 6.76 0.03
N ARG A 27 -9.06 6.59 -0.46
CA ARG A 27 -8.24 7.67 -1.04
C ARG A 27 -7.22 7.07 -2.01
N PRO A 28 -6.71 7.90 -2.95
CA PRO A 28 -5.67 7.45 -3.88
C PRO A 28 -4.31 7.33 -3.19
N PHE A 29 -3.55 6.33 -3.62
CA PHE A 29 -2.17 6.08 -3.23
C PHE A 29 -1.36 5.75 -4.49
N GLY A 30 -0.03 5.91 -4.41
CA GLY A 30 0.83 5.66 -5.57
C GLY A 30 2.12 4.90 -5.28
N THR A 31 2.36 4.47 -4.05
CA THR A 31 3.61 3.77 -3.71
C THR A 31 3.39 2.29 -3.51
N ALA A 32 4.33 1.49 -4.03
CA ALA A 32 4.37 0.05 -3.80
C ALA A 32 5.82 -0.40 -3.90
N HIS A 33 6.35 -1.03 -2.86
CA HIS A 33 7.76 -1.35 -2.77
C HIS A 33 7.95 -2.63 -1.96
N ILE A 34 8.86 -3.48 -2.40
CA ILE A 34 9.23 -4.70 -1.67
C ILE A 34 10.49 -4.39 -0.85
N PHE A 35 10.39 -4.60 0.45
CA PHE A 35 11.53 -4.47 1.36
C PHE A 35 11.51 -5.63 2.34
N GLU A 36 12.63 -6.34 2.44
CA GLU A 36 12.77 -7.52 3.31
C GLU A 36 11.63 -8.54 3.14
N GLY A 37 11.23 -8.75 1.88
CA GLY A 37 10.22 -9.75 1.54
C GLY A 37 8.78 -9.36 1.85
N LYS A 38 8.51 -8.07 2.12
CA LYS A 38 7.16 -7.58 2.42
C LYS A 38 6.77 -6.46 1.48
N LEU A 39 5.47 -6.30 1.28
CA LEU A 39 4.92 -5.23 0.44
C LEU A 39 4.65 -4.00 1.30
N TYR A 40 5.34 -2.90 0.97
CA TYR A 40 5.25 -1.64 1.70
C TYR A 40 4.54 -0.56 0.90
N ILE A 41 3.83 0.30 1.61
CA ILE A 41 3.25 1.55 1.11
C ILE A 41 3.69 2.69 2.02
N GLN A 42 3.63 3.93 1.50
CA GLN A 42 4.13 5.12 2.21
C GLN A 42 3.00 6.14 2.40
N THR A 43 2.97 6.75 3.56
CA THR A 43 2.09 7.88 3.86
C THR A 43 2.79 8.86 4.80
N GLY A 44 2.05 9.81 5.35
CA GLY A 44 2.53 10.75 6.37
C GLY A 44 1.72 10.64 7.64
N LYS A 45 2.37 10.77 8.79
CA LYS A 45 1.74 10.63 10.11
C LYS A 45 0.63 11.66 10.34
N LYS A 46 0.67 12.81 9.66
CA LYS A 46 -0.33 13.86 9.80
C LYS A 46 -1.64 13.55 9.08
N LYS A 47 -1.65 12.54 8.18
CA LYS A 47 -2.84 12.20 7.40
C LYS A 47 -3.80 11.33 8.19
N ASP A 48 -5.09 11.46 7.88
CA ASP A 48 -6.15 10.68 8.55
C ASP A 48 -5.97 9.18 8.34
N VAL A 49 -5.45 8.75 7.19
CA VAL A 49 -5.20 7.33 6.91
C VAL A 49 -4.26 6.72 7.94
N SER A 50 -3.25 7.46 8.39
CA SER A 50 -2.34 6.98 9.42
C SER A 50 -3.08 6.70 10.73
N LYS A 51 -3.93 7.64 11.16
CA LYS A 51 -4.73 7.48 12.38
C LYS A 51 -5.69 6.31 12.27
N GLN A 52 -6.30 6.13 11.09
CA GLN A 52 -7.23 5.04 10.85
C GLN A 52 -6.53 3.68 10.91
N LEU A 53 -5.37 3.55 10.30
CA LEU A 53 -4.60 2.29 10.30
C LEU A 53 -4.08 1.94 11.68
N HIS A 54 -3.67 2.93 12.47
CA HIS A 54 -3.23 2.67 13.85
C HIS A 54 -4.38 2.22 14.74
N ALA A 55 -5.60 2.71 14.49
CA ALA A 55 -6.78 2.29 15.25
C ALA A 55 -7.32 0.94 14.75
N ASN A 56 -7.27 0.68 13.45
CA ASN A 56 -7.72 -0.58 12.84
C ASN A 56 -6.86 -0.88 11.62
N PRO A 57 -5.97 -1.89 11.69
CA PRO A 57 -5.03 -2.16 10.60
C PRO A 57 -5.65 -2.81 9.36
N LYS A 58 -6.90 -3.23 9.41
CA LYS A 58 -7.55 -3.88 8.27
C LYS A 58 -7.72 -2.90 7.12
N ALA A 59 -7.31 -3.32 5.95
CA ALA A 59 -7.32 -2.47 4.76
C ALA A 59 -7.47 -3.31 3.50
N GLU A 60 -7.95 -2.67 2.44
CA GLU A 60 -7.99 -3.27 1.12
C GLU A 60 -7.69 -2.19 0.10
N LEU A 61 -6.87 -2.52 -0.89
CA LEU A 61 -6.63 -1.62 -2.02
C LEU A 61 -7.18 -2.22 -3.30
N CYS A 62 -7.45 -1.35 -4.27
CA CYS A 62 -7.92 -1.75 -5.59
C CYS A 62 -7.30 -0.88 -6.67
N ALA A 63 -6.87 -1.51 -7.76
CA ALA A 63 -6.37 -0.82 -8.95
C ALA A 63 -6.90 -1.49 -10.20
N PHE A 64 -7.09 -0.70 -11.25
CA PHE A 64 -7.60 -1.17 -12.54
C PHE A 64 -6.58 -0.86 -13.64
N LYS A 65 -6.32 -1.83 -14.49
CA LYS A 65 -5.39 -1.68 -15.61
C LYS A 65 -5.72 -2.69 -16.70
N GLY A 66 -5.94 -2.19 -17.91
CA GLY A 66 -6.03 -3.05 -19.09
C GLY A 66 -7.12 -4.12 -19.04
N GLY A 67 -8.28 -3.81 -18.49
CA GLY A 67 -9.39 -4.76 -18.39
C GLY A 67 -9.26 -5.73 -17.24
N GLU A 68 -8.23 -5.60 -16.42
CA GLU A 68 -8.03 -6.38 -15.20
C GLU A 68 -8.07 -5.46 -13.99
N TRP A 69 -8.44 -5.99 -12.84
CA TRP A 69 -8.30 -5.25 -11.59
C TRP A 69 -7.69 -6.15 -10.52
N ILE A 70 -6.95 -5.52 -9.62
CA ILE A 70 -6.35 -6.21 -8.48
C ILE A 70 -6.98 -5.66 -7.20
N ARG A 71 -7.26 -6.55 -6.25
CA ARG A 71 -7.58 -6.19 -4.87
C ARG A 71 -6.57 -6.86 -3.97
N VAL A 72 -6.04 -6.10 -3.02
CA VAL A 72 -5.09 -6.62 -2.03
C VAL A 72 -5.67 -6.31 -0.66
N ALA A 73 -6.05 -7.35 0.06
CA ALA A 73 -6.61 -7.24 1.40
C ALA A 73 -5.62 -7.77 2.43
N GLY A 74 -5.63 -7.18 3.63
CA GLY A 74 -4.78 -7.62 4.72
C GLY A 74 -4.76 -6.62 5.84
N GLU A 75 -3.75 -6.73 6.68
CA GLU A 75 -3.51 -5.80 7.77
C GLU A 75 -2.29 -4.96 7.42
N LEU A 76 -2.40 -3.64 7.58
CA LEU A 76 -1.28 -2.71 7.35
C LEU A 76 -0.70 -2.30 8.70
N LEU A 77 0.55 -2.66 8.93
CA LEU A 77 1.27 -2.37 10.17
C LEU A 77 2.44 -1.45 9.90
N GLU A 78 2.66 -0.49 10.80
CA GLU A 78 3.79 0.43 10.66
C GLU A 78 5.11 -0.30 10.89
N ASP A 79 6.10 -0.03 10.04
CA ASP A 79 7.49 -0.37 10.30
C ASP A 79 8.21 0.91 10.69
N ASP A 80 8.53 1.05 11.97
CA ASP A 80 9.10 2.28 12.53
C ASP A 80 10.62 2.38 12.36
N ARG A 81 11.24 1.46 11.61
CA ARG A 81 12.69 1.51 11.39
C ARG A 81 13.02 2.52 10.31
N ILE A 82 14.08 3.29 10.53
CA ILE A 82 14.54 4.27 9.55
C ILE A 82 14.95 3.61 8.22
N GLU A 83 15.50 2.39 8.28
CA GLU A 83 15.91 1.65 7.08
C GLU A 83 14.73 1.40 6.14
N ALA A 84 13.55 1.12 6.70
CA ALA A 84 12.36 0.90 5.89
C ALA A 84 11.91 2.21 5.20
N ARG A 85 11.96 3.33 5.92
CA ARG A 85 11.62 4.64 5.34
C ARG A 85 12.63 5.04 4.26
N GLU A 86 13.91 4.84 4.52
CA GLU A 86 14.96 5.14 3.55
C GLU A 86 14.81 4.31 2.28
N SER A 87 14.52 3.01 2.41
CA SER A 87 14.33 2.12 1.28
C SER A 87 13.18 2.58 0.39
N MET A 88 12.06 3.00 1.00
CA MET A 88 10.91 3.51 0.25
C MET A 88 11.26 4.79 -0.51
N LEU A 89 11.91 5.75 0.16
CA LEU A 89 12.26 7.02 -0.48
C LEU A 89 13.30 6.83 -1.59
N ASP A 90 14.21 5.87 -1.44
CA ASP A 90 15.16 5.54 -2.49
C ASP A 90 14.47 4.92 -3.71
N ALA A 91 13.38 4.16 -3.49
CA ALA A 91 12.58 3.59 -4.58
C ALA A 91 11.73 4.66 -5.28
N TYR A 92 11.40 5.75 -4.60
CA TYR A 92 10.59 6.85 -5.11
C TYR A 92 11.30 8.19 -4.86
N PRO A 93 12.40 8.48 -5.59
CA PRO A 93 13.22 9.67 -5.29
C PRO A 93 12.46 11.00 -5.36
N ALA A 94 11.38 11.07 -6.16
CA ALA A 94 10.57 12.28 -6.26
C ALA A 94 9.90 12.64 -4.92
N LEU A 95 9.66 11.66 -4.05
CA LEU A 95 9.09 11.92 -2.73
C LEU A 95 10.05 12.70 -1.83
N LYS A 96 11.34 12.68 -2.11
CA LYS A 96 12.35 13.40 -1.31
C LYS A 96 12.17 14.92 -1.36
N LYS A 97 11.36 15.42 -2.30
CA LYS A 97 10.98 16.84 -2.35
C LYS A 97 10.04 17.24 -1.24
N MET A 98 9.26 16.27 -0.69
CA MET A 98 8.25 16.53 0.32
C MET A 98 8.49 15.77 1.62
N TYR A 99 9.28 14.70 1.57
CA TYR A 99 9.51 13.80 2.71
C TYR A 99 10.98 13.54 2.90
N ALA A 100 11.36 13.29 4.16
CA ALA A 100 12.67 12.77 4.52
C ALA A 100 12.49 11.64 5.52
N ALA A 101 13.40 10.67 5.52
CA ALA A 101 13.27 9.51 6.39
C ALA A 101 13.25 9.87 7.89
N ASP A 102 13.86 11.02 8.24
CA ASP A 102 13.98 11.51 9.62
C ASP A 102 13.12 12.76 9.88
N ASP A 103 12.10 13.03 9.06
CA ASP A 103 11.28 14.25 9.19
C ASP A 103 10.21 14.16 10.28
N GLY A 104 10.06 13.01 10.93
CA GLY A 104 9.03 12.79 11.95
C GLY A 104 7.63 12.67 11.39
N ASN A 105 7.46 12.66 10.06
CA ASN A 105 6.17 12.56 9.39
C ASN A 105 6.10 11.37 8.43
N THR A 106 7.18 11.06 7.72
CA THR A 106 7.22 9.93 6.79
C THR A 106 6.94 8.63 7.52
N GLU A 107 6.00 7.85 6.99
CA GLU A 107 5.57 6.62 7.61
C GLU A 107 5.38 5.54 6.54
N VAL A 108 5.89 4.35 6.80
CA VAL A 108 5.69 3.20 5.92
C VAL A 108 4.96 2.09 6.64
N PHE A 109 4.07 1.43 5.91
CA PHE A 109 3.29 0.30 6.40
C PHE A 109 3.56 -0.90 5.51
N TYR A 110 3.54 -2.09 6.10
CA TYR A 110 3.63 -3.32 5.32
C TYR A 110 2.39 -4.18 5.52
N PHE A 111 2.05 -4.96 4.49
CA PHE A 111 0.93 -5.90 4.58
C PHE A 111 1.33 -7.16 5.35
N LYS A 112 0.49 -7.52 6.32
CA LYS A 112 0.52 -8.79 7.03
C LYS A 112 -0.72 -9.58 6.65
N ASN A 113 -0.57 -10.89 6.45
CA ASN A 113 -1.66 -11.77 6.03
C ASN A 113 -2.34 -11.27 4.76
N GLY A 114 -1.53 -10.91 3.76
CA GLY A 114 -2.02 -10.34 2.53
C GLY A 114 -2.62 -11.37 1.59
N VAL A 115 -3.72 -10.98 0.94
CA VAL A 115 -4.34 -11.76 -0.13
C VAL A 115 -4.60 -10.83 -1.30
N ALA A 116 -3.95 -11.11 -2.43
CA ALA A 116 -4.18 -10.38 -3.67
C ALA A 116 -5.04 -11.22 -4.60
N THR A 117 -6.04 -10.60 -5.22
CA THR A 117 -6.90 -11.23 -6.21
C THR A 117 -6.85 -10.39 -7.49
N ILE A 118 -6.40 -11.00 -8.58
CA ILE A 118 -6.38 -10.37 -9.90
C ILE A 118 -7.54 -10.94 -10.69
N SER A 119 -8.45 -10.08 -11.12
CA SER A 119 -9.72 -10.46 -11.75
C SER A 119 -9.86 -9.80 -13.12
N SER A 120 -10.69 -10.39 -13.98
CA SER A 120 -11.10 -9.82 -15.26
C SER A 120 -12.49 -10.34 -15.57
N PHE A 121 -13.10 -9.82 -16.66
CA PHE A 121 -14.39 -10.35 -17.12
C PHE A 121 -14.24 -11.63 -17.94
N THR A 122 -13.02 -12.01 -18.30
CA THR A 122 -12.80 -13.11 -19.27
C THR A 122 -11.98 -14.28 -18.69
N HIS A 123 -11.34 -14.11 -17.54
CA HIS A 123 -10.47 -15.12 -16.94
C HIS A 123 -10.88 -15.44 -15.52
N GLU A 124 -10.54 -16.65 -15.07
CA GLU A 124 -10.71 -17.02 -13.68
C GLU A 124 -9.82 -16.11 -12.78
N PRO A 125 -10.29 -15.73 -11.59
CA PRO A 125 -9.49 -14.94 -10.69
C PRO A 125 -8.21 -15.67 -10.28
N LYS A 126 -7.10 -14.92 -10.23
CA LYS A 126 -5.84 -15.42 -9.73
C LYS A 126 -5.64 -14.93 -8.30
N VAL A 127 -5.41 -15.83 -7.35
CA VAL A 127 -5.25 -15.51 -5.95
C VAL A 127 -3.80 -15.73 -5.54
N ILE A 128 -3.21 -14.73 -4.90
CA ILE A 128 -1.83 -14.78 -4.39
C ILE A 128 -1.88 -14.46 -2.89
N ASN A 129 -1.47 -15.40 -2.05
CA ASN A 129 -1.35 -15.20 -0.61
C ASN A 129 0.09 -14.83 -0.28
N PHE A 130 0.28 -13.86 0.60
CA PHE A 130 1.62 -13.41 0.96
C PHE A 130 1.71 -12.84 2.37
#